data_1dc4bcf3ab29e1919725d1f2a099dd7f
#
_entry.id   1dc4bcf3ab29e1919725d1f2a099dd7f
#
_cell.length_a   1.000
_cell.length_b   1.000
_cell.length_c   1.000
_cell.angle_alpha   90.00
_cell.angle_beta   90.00
_cell.angle_gamma   90.00
#
_symmetry.space_group_name_H-M   'P 1'
#
loop_
_entity.id
_entity.type
_entity.pdbx_description
1 polymer ?
#
loop_
_entity_poly.entity_id
_entity_poly.type
_entity_poly.pdbx_seq_one_letter_code
_entity_poly.pdbx_strand_id
1 'polypeptide(L)'
;MTAIAPAALLDPVVAYFRPRRVILFGSAARGEATPDSDIDLLVILDDDAPPEKLTYRAGIEARMDYHHPADVIPCRESTFRRKARIAGTLAYEAAHAGQVVYERP
;
A
#
# COMPACT_ATOMS: atom_id res chain seq x y z
N MET A 1 17.05 -9.30 -6.07
CA MET A 1 16.77 -7.88 -6.30
C MET A 1 15.58 -7.45 -5.46
N THR A 2 15.72 -6.37 -4.71
CA THR A 2 14.62 -5.87 -3.88
C THR A 2 13.61 -5.14 -4.75
N ALA A 3 12.33 -5.49 -4.61
CA ALA A 3 11.26 -4.78 -5.30
C ALA A 3 11.09 -3.38 -4.68
N ILE A 4 10.91 -2.37 -5.51
CA ILE A 4 10.69 -1.00 -5.08
C ILE A 4 9.49 -0.41 -5.80
N ALA A 5 8.75 0.46 -5.12
CA ALA A 5 7.66 1.20 -5.74
C ALA A 5 8.24 2.43 -6.46
N PRO A 6 7.69 2.81 -7.63
CA PRO A 6 8.13 4.03 -8.31
C PRO A 6 7.93 5.26 -7.42
N ALA A 7 8.93 6.14 -7.40
CA ALA A 7 8.83 7.37 -6.60
C ALA A 7 7.65 8.24 -7.04
N ALA A 8 7.33 8.23 -8.33
CA ALA A 8 6.20 9.00 -8.86
C ALA A 8 4.85 8.53 -8.28
N LEU A 9 4.78 7.30 -7.78
CA LEU A 9 3.60 6.77 -7.08
C LEU A 9 3.76 6.90 -5.56
N LEU A 10 4.90 6.49 -5.04
CA LEU A 10 5.11 6.40 -3.60
C LEU A 10 5.14 7.77 -2.92
N ASP A 11 5.84 8.75 -3.52
CA ASP A 11 5.98 10.06 -2.89
C ASP A 11 4.64 10.77 -2.68
N PRO A 12 3.73 10.86 -3.68
CA PRO A 12 2.42 11.47 -3.41
C PRO A 12 1.56 10.67 -2.43
N VAL A 13 1.67 9.35 -2.43
CA VAL A 13 0.95 8.50 -1.47
C VAL A 13 1.40 8.80 -0.05
N VAL A 14 2.70 8.88 0.17
CA VAL A 14 3.25 9.21 1.49
C VAL A 14 2.85 10.64 1.91
N ALA A 15 2.91 11.59 1.00
CA ALA A 15 2.52 12.98 1.30
C ALA A 15 1.05 13.09 1.67
N TYR A 16 0.18 12.37 0.97
CA TYR A 16 -1.26 12.41 1.18
C TYR A 16 -1.67 11.75 2.51
N PHE A 17 -1.18 10.54 2.76
CA PHE A 17 -1.62 9.73 3.88
C PHE A 17 -0.78 9.91 5.15
N ARG A 18 0.48 10.30 5.04
CA ARG A 18 1.43 10.34 6.16
C ARG A 18 1.40 9.04 6.94
N PRO A 19 1.61 7.90 6.25
CA PRO A 19 1.39 6.59 6.86
C PRO A 19 2.51 6.19 7.80
N ARG A 20 2.23 5.15 8.60
CA ARG A 20 3.26 4.48 9.38
C ARG A 20 4.17 3.65 8.48
N ARG A 21 3.57 2.92 7.54
CA ARG A 21 4.28 2.10 6.57
C ARG A 21 3.50 2.02 5.28
N VAL A 22 4.19 1.70 4.21
CA VAL A 22 3.59 1.31 2.94
C VAL A 22 4.22 -0.01 2.52
N ILE A 23 3.39 -0.99 2.22
CA ILE A 23 3.83 -2.33 1.82
C ILE A 23 3.45 -2.56 0.36
N LEU A 24 4.44 -2.87 -0.46
CA LEU A 24 4.24 -3.33 -1.83
C LEU A 24 3.90 -4.82 -1.77
N PHE A 25 2.81 -5.23 -2.41
CA PHE A 25 2.42 -6.63 -2.45
C PHE A 25 1.94 -7.02 -3.84
N GLY A 26 1.47 -8.26 -4.01
CA GLY A 26 1.05 -8.75 -5.30
C GLY A 26 2.22 -9.09 -6.22
N SER A 27 1.98 -9.09 -7.54
CA SER A 27 2.97 -9.54 -8.51
C SER A 27 4.26 -8.72 -8.50
N ALA A 28 4.17 -7.40 -8.27
CA ALA A 28 5.35 -6.55 -8.24
C ALA A 28 6.29 -6.93 -7.09
N ALA A 29 5.72 -7.27 -5.92
CA ALA A 29 6.53 -7.68 -4.76
C ALA A 29 7.21 -9.02 -4.99
N ARG A 30 6.59 -9.91 -5.79
CA ARG A 30 7.15 -11.22 -6.10
C ARG A 30 8.14 -11.21 -7.28
N GLY A 31 8.38 -10.04 -7.90
CA GLY A 31 9.25 -9.94 -9.06
C GLY A 31 8.62 -10.52 -10.34
N GLU A 32 7.32 -10.71 -10.35
CA GLU A 32 6.57 -11.27 -11.48
C GLU A 32 5.88 -10.21 -12.32
N ALA A 33 6.02 -8.92 -11.95
CA ALA A 33 5.34 -7.84 -12.63
C ALA A 33 5.83 -7.66 -14.06
N THR A 34 4.89 -7.39 -14.96
CA THR A 34 5.16 -6.95 -16.32
C THR A 34 4.88 -5.45 -16.40
N PRO A 35 5.23 -4.76 -17.50
CA PRO A 35 4.89 -3.35 -17.65
C PRO A 35 3.41 -3.03 -17.54
N ASP A 36 2.55 -4.04 -17.81
CA ASP A 36 1.09 -3.88 -17.74
C ASP A 36 0.50 -4.28 -16.39
N SER A 37 1.31 -4.77 -15.46
CA SER A 37 0.83 -5.20 -14.15
C SER A 37 0.51 -4.01 -13.26
N ASP A 38 -0.55 -4.15 -12.44
CA ASP A 38 -0.86 -3.17 -11.41
C ASP A 38 0.19 -3.22 -10.32
N ILE A 39 0.44 -2.07 -9.72
CA ILE A 39 1.24 -1.97 -8.50
C ILE A 39 0.27 -1.91 -7.33
N ASP A 40 0.41 -2.84 -6.38
CA ASP A 40 -0.49 -2.93 -5.22
C ASP A 40 0.24 -2.41 -3.99
N LEU A 41 -0.30 -1.36 -3.39
CA LEU A 41 0.23 -0.76 -2.16
C LEU A 41 -0.80 -0.87 -1.04
N LEU A 42 -0.38 -1.41 0.10
CA LEU A 42 -1.16 -1.35 1.33
C LEU A 42 -0.57 -0.23 2.18
N VAL A 43 -1.39 0.77 2.49
CA VAL A 43 -0.98 1.96 3.20
C VAL A 43 -1.49 1.87 4.63
N ILE A 44 -0.56 1.70 5.58
CA ILE A 44 -0.91 1.46 6.99
C ILE A 44 -0.87 2.78 7.75
N LEU A 45 -2.02 3.19 8.27
CA LEU A 45 -2.22 4.45 8.94
C LEU A 45 -2.31 4.26 10.46
N ASP A 46 -2.12 5.35 11.19
CA ASP A 46 -2.35 5.36 12.63
C ASP A 46 -3.82 5.02 12.93
N ASP A 47 -4.07 4.44 14.11
CA ASP A 47 -5.43 4.05 14.50
C ASP A 47 -6.39 5.23 14.65
N ASP A 48 -5.87 6.44 14.84
CA ASP A 48 -6.66 7.65 14.93
C ASP A 48 -6.82 8.37 13.59
N ALA A 49 -6.41 7.74 12.50
CA ALA A 49 -6.59 8.34 11.17
C ALA A 49 -8.07 8.64 10.91
N PRO A 50 -8.38 9.82 10.31
CA PRO A 50 -9.77 10.18 10.05
C PRO A 50 -10.40 9.21 9.03
N PRO A 51 -11.71 8.90 9.20
CA PRO A 51 -12.38 7.91 8.34
C PRO A 51 -12.31 8.23 6.85
N GLU A 52 -12.27 9.50 6.47
CA GLU A 52 -12.17 9.89 5.05
C GLU A 52 -10.86 9.48 4.41
N LYS A 53 -9.83 9.18 5.20
CA LYS A 53 -8.55 8.67 4.68
C LYS A 53 -8.55 7.16 4.51
N LEU A 54 -9.61 6.47 4.93
CA LEU A 54 -9.69 5.01 4.91
C LEU A 54 -10.58 4.49 3.80
N THR A 55 -10.97 5.35 2.86
CA THR A 55 -11.85 4.98 1.77
C THR A 55 -11.05 4.58 0.53
N TYR A 56 -11.67 3.80 -0.34
CA TYR A 56 -11.12 3.50 -1.66
C TYR A 56 -10.85 4.78 -2.45
N ARG A 57 -11.76 5.76 -2.30
CA ARG A 57 -11.62 7.06 -2.96
C ARG A 57 -10.36 7.80 -2.52
N ALA A 58 -10.01 7.73 -1.24
CA ALA A 58 -8.78 8.35 -0.75
C ALA A 58 -7.55 7.76 -1.45
N GLY A 59 -7.55 6.45 -1.68
CA GLY A 59 -6.47 5.80 -2.41
C GLY A 59 -6.35 6.31 -3.84
N ILE A 60 -7.49 6.52 -4.52
CA ILE A 60 -7.51 7.07 -5.87
C ILE A 60 -7.00 8.51 -5.87
N GLU A 61 -7.45 9.33 -4.93
CA GLU A 61 -7.03 10.73 -4.83
C GLU A 61 -5.52 10.86 -4.57
N ALA A 62 -4.97 9.99 -3.75
CA ALA A 62 -3.54 10.04 -3.41
C ALA A 62 -2.64 9.78 -4.61
N ARG A 63 -3.14 9.06 -5.62
CA ARG A 63 -2.36 8.70 -6.81
C ARG A 63 -2.86 9.37 -8.09
N MET A 64 -3.62 10.43 -7.96
CA MET A 64 -4.31 11.03 -9.10
C MET A 64 -3.39 11.40 -10.25
N ASP A 65 -2.18 11.84 -9.96
CA ASP A 65 -1.22 12.26 -10.98
C ASP A 65 -0.33 11.11 -11.49
N TYR A 66 -0.57 9.90 -11.02
CA TYR A 66 0.17 8.73 -11.48
C TYR A 66 -0.65 8.02 -12.55
N HIS A 67 -0.12 7.93 -13.78
CA HIS A 67 -0.89 7.52 -14.96
C HIS A 67 -0.71 6.06 -15.36
N HIS A 68 -0.20 5.23 -14.46
CA HIS A 68 -0.07 3.78 -14.68
C HIS A 68 -0.97 3.02 -13.70
N PRO A 69 -1.30 1.75 -13.99
CA PRO A 69 -2.18 0.97 -13.11
C PRO A 69 -1.60 0.81 -11.71
N ALA A 70 -2.39 1.15 -10.72
CA ALA A 70 -2.00 1.00 -9.32
C ALA A 70 -3.22 0.98 -8.41
N ASP A 71 -3.19 0.10 -7.40
CA ASP A 71 -4.19 0.04 -6.34
C ASP A 71 -3.55 0.50 -5.04
N VAL A 72 -4.12 1.51 -4.43
CA VAL A 72 -3.63 2.08 -3.17
C VAL A 72 -4.73 1.88 -2.14
N ILE A 73 -4.47 1.01 -1.16
CA ILE A 73 -5.47 0.54 -0.21
C ILE A 73 -5.07 0.95 1.20
N PRO A 74 -5.78 1.93 1.82
CA PRO A 74 -5.48 2.35 3.19
C PRO A 74 -6.12 1.42 4.22
N CYS A 75 -5.44 1.23 5.36
CA CYS A 75 -6.03 0.55 6.50
C CYS A 75 -5.35 1.03 7.79
N ARG A 76 -6.05 0.86 8.93
CA ARG A 76 -5.49 1.19 10.24
C ARG A 76 -4.49 0.11 10.69
N GLU A 77 -3.53 0.51 11.50
CA GLU A 77 -2.52 -0.39 12.06
C GLU A 77 -3.16 -1.57 12.80
N SER A 78 -4.15 -1.31 13.64
CA SER A 78 -4.81 -2.39 14.40
C SER A 78 -5.55 -3.36 13.48
N THR A 79 -6.19 -2.84 12.44
CA THR A 79 -6.87 -3.67 11.44
C THR A 79 -5.86 -4.52 10.69
N PHE A 80 -4.72 -3.94 10.30
CA PHE A 80 -3.65 -4.67 9.63
C PHE A 80 -3.14 -5.82 10.50
N ARG A 81 -2.83 -5.55 11.77
CA ARG A 81 -2.32 -6.57 12.68
C ARG A 81 -3.28 -7.73 12.85
N ARG A 82 -4.57 -7.44 13.00
CA ARG A 82 -5.60 -8.48 13.15
C ARG A 82 -5.74 -9.32 11.89
N LYS A 83 -5.88 -8.66 10.74
CA LYS A 83 -6.13 -9.35 9.47
C LYS A 83 -4.89 -10.02 8.90
N ALA A 84 -3.70 -9.57 9.25
CA ALA A 84 -2.45 -10.19 8.80
C ALA A 84 -2.33 -11.65 9.27
N ARG A 85 -3.12 -12.06 10.25
CA ARG A 85 -3.16 -13.43 10.77
C ARG A 85 -4.22 -14.29 10.09
N ILE A 86 -5.03 -13.70 9.21
CA ILE A 86 -6.17 -14.37 8.57
C ILE A 86 -5.85 -14.60 7.11
N ALA A 87 -5.59 -15.87 6.73
CA ALA A 87 -5.31 -16.24 5.35
C ALA A 87 -6.46 -15.80 4.44
N GLY A 88 -6.14 -15.34 3.24
CA GLY A 88 -7.12 -14.87 2.27
C GLY A 88 -7.40 -13.38 2.32
N THR A 89 -6.82 -12.64 3.27
CA THR A 89 -6.93 -11.18 3.32
C THR A 89 -5.73 -10.52 2.65
N LEU A 90 -5.92 -9.27 2.20
CA LEU A 90 -4.83 -8.48 1.64
C LEU A 90 -3.73 -8.24 2.67
N ALA A 91 -4.12 -8.03 3.94
CA ALA A 91 -3.16 -7.82 5.02
C ALA A 91 -2.27 -9.05 5.22
N TYR A 92 -2.85 -10.25 5.12
CA TYR A 92 -2.09 -11.49 5.22
C TYR A 92 -1.07 -11.58 4.08
N GLU A 93 -1.50 -11.33 2.85
CA GLU A 93 -0.60 -11.36 1.69
C GLU A 93 0.51 -10.34 1.84
N ALA A 94 0.18 -9.11 2.22
CA ALA A 94 1.17 -8.05 2.40
C ALA A 94 2.18 -8.39 3.49
N ALA A 95 1.72 -8.99 4.60
CA ALA A 95 2.59 -9.33 5.72
C ALA A 95 3.54 -10.49 5.39
N HIS A 96 3.09 -11.47 4.58
CA HIS A 96 3.85 -12.70 4.34
C HIS A 96 4.64 -12.69 3.05
N ALA A 97 4.17 -11.96 2.03
CA ALA A 97 4.80 -11.95 0.70
C ALA A 97 5.09 -10.55 0.19
N GLY A 98 4.74 -9.50 0.94
CA GLY A 98 4.99 -8.13 0.55
C GLY A 98 6.35 -7.63 0.98
N GLN A 99 6.66 -6.40 0.55
CA GLN A 99 7.89 -5.71 0.93
C GLN A 99 7.56 -4.31 1.43
N VAL A 100 8.13 -3.93 2.57
CA VAL A 100 7.97 -2.58 3.10
C VAL A 100 8.80 -1.64 2.22
N VAL A 101 8.13 -0.70 1.55
CA VAL A 101 8.77 0.26 0.66
C VAL A 101 8.87 1.64 1.29
N TYR A 102 8.19 1.86 2.40
CA TYR A 102 8.27 3.09 3.19
C TYR A 102 7.95 2.77 4.64
N GLU A 103 8.73 3.35 5.54
CA GLU A 103 8.47 3.26 6.98
C GLU A 103 8.76 4.61 7.60
N ARG A 104 7.81 5.14 8.39
CA ARG A 104 7.95 6.43 9.02
C ARG A 104 9.05 6.37 10.08
N PRO A 105 10.01 7.31 10.06
CA PRO A 105 11.09 7.35 11.04
C PRO A 105 10.60 7.63 12.47
#